data_1324d242f92e5afcaf1de48afc3160e1
#
_entry.id   1324d242f92e5afcaf1de48afc3160e1
#
_cell.length_a   1.000
_cell.length_b   1.000
_cell.length_c   1.000
_cell.angle_alpha   90.00
_cell.angle_beta   90.00
_cell.angle_gamma   90.00
#
_symmetry.space_group_name_H-M   'P 1'
#
loop_
_entity.id
_entity.type
_entity.pdbx_description
1 polymer ?
#
loop_
_entity_poly.entity_id
_entity_poly.type
_entity_poly.pdbx_seq_one_letter_code
_entity_poly.pdbx_strand_id
1 'polypeptide(L)'
;MPQYKCYIINLDRAQERWEKSAKEFEQLGFEVIRVPAVDSRDLTPPYPNSAAWRYFFCSGRPITPQKVACFTSHLKALKTFLETDDEYALICEDDVTPSPDTLKIVDAAFEYADCWDLLRLNAFKPTKGVKFARLFDQYSLVCDVKTSSGNGGKLVNRRAAQLILSRTTPIRLPHDVTVYYDWPFGLREASVSPFPIRFNELNDNSYIGATPRARGVGPTLAQIFVTTPYRLTARTLRKITRWRQALVCWFRCRNRRFSSRYAAR
;
A
#
# COMPACT_ATOMS: atom_id res chain seq x y z
N MET A 1 23.22 4.62 3.07
CA MET A 1 21.86 4.22 2.68
C MET A 1 20.89 4.83 3.69
N PRO A 2 19.65 5.18 3.30
CA PRO A 2 18.67 5.68 4.25
C PRO A 2 18.34 4.62 5.30
N GLN A 3 18.02 5.04 6.51
CA GLN A 3 17.65 4.13 7.59
C GLN A 3 16.19 3.72 7.45
N TYR A 4 15.92 2.42 7.52
CA TYR A 4 14.58 1.86 7.49
C TYR A 4 14.51 0.48 8.13
N LYS A 5 13.33 0.13 8.65
CA LYS A 5 13.02 -1.15 9.28
C LYS A 5 11.78 -1.76 8.66
N CYS A 6 11.61 -3.06 8.85
CA CYS A 6 10.43 -3.81 8.41
C CYS A 6 9.42 -3.93 9.56
N TYR A 7 8.26 -3.30 9.41
CA TYR A 7 7.17 -3.34 10.37
C TYR A 7 6.14 -4.37 9.92
N ILE A 8 6.03 -5.50 10.62
CA ILE A 8 5.09 -6.57 10.30
C ILE A 8 3.86 -6.46 11.20
N ILE A 9 2.70 -6.27 10.57
CA ILE A 9 1.40 -6.20 11.24
C ILE A 9 0.91 -7.63 11.47
N ASN A 10 0.74 -8.01 12.76
CA ASN A 10 0.36 -9.36 13.13
C ASN A 10 -0.60 -9.35 14.32
N LEU A 11 -1.64 -10.20 14.29
CA LEU A 11 -2.55 -10.42 15.40
C LEU A 11 -1.86 -11.20 16.53
N ASP A 12 -2.09 -10.83 17.79
CA ASP A 12 -1.46 -11.48 18.93
C ASP A 12 -1.74 -12.98 19.00
N ARG A 13 -2.90 -13.42 18.55
CA ARG A 13 -3.26 -14.84 18.48
C ARG A 13 -2.64 -15.61 17.30
N ALA A 14 -1.98 -14.94 16.36
CA ALA A 14 -1.40 -15.55 15.18
C ALA A 14 0.13 -15.68 15.29
N GLN A 15 0.59 -16.30 16.38
CA GLN A 15 2.00 -16.40 16.72
C GLN A 15 2.82 -17.14 15.64
N GLU A 16 2.30 -18.24 15.11
CA GLU A 16 2.96 -19.00 14.03
C GLU A 16 3.19 -18.17 12.76
N ARG A 17 2.22 -17.30 12.42
CA ARG A 17 2.38 -16.37 11.29
C ARG A 17 3.47 -15.34 11.56
N TRP A 18 3.53 -14.82 12.79
CA TRP A 18 4.58 -13.90 13.21
C TRP A 18 5.96 -14.54 13.05
N GLU A 19 6.17 -15.71 13.67
CA GLU A 19 7.46 -16.40 13.66
C GLU A 19 7.94 -16.72 12.24
N LYS A 20 7.03 -17.20 11.38
CA LYS A 20 7.35 -17.48 9.99
C LYS A 20 7.72 -16.20 9.23
N SER A 21 6.88 -15.19 9.31
CA SER A 21 7.07 -13.95 8.55
C SER A 21 8.30 -13.20 9.02
N ALA A 22 8.51 -13.05 10.33
CA ALA A 22 9.70 -12.40 10.88
C ALA A 22 10.98 -13.10 10.40
N LYS A 23 11.06 -14.44 10.51
CA LYS A 23 12.19 -15.23 10.06
C LYS A 23 12.52 -15.04 8.58
N GLU A 24 11.49 -15.02 7.71
CA GLU A 24 11.68 -14.84 6.27
C GLU A 24 12.29 -13.46 5.94
N PHE A 25 11.87 -12.39 6.62
CA PHE A 25 12.44 -11.06 6.42
C PHE A 25 13.83 -10.89 7.07
N GLU A 26 14.03 -11.42 8.29
CA GLU A 26 15.33 -11.40 8.98
C GLU A 26 16.42 -12.14 8.21
N GLN A 27 16.10 -13.27 7.59
CA GLN A 27 17.02 -14.03 6.73
C GLN A 27 17.49 -13.24 5.49
N LEU A 28 16.73 -12.25 5.06
CA LEU A 28 17.12 -11.33 3.98
C LEU A 28 17.90 -10.12 4.49
N GLY A 29 18.11 -9.99 5.81
CA GLY A 29 18.85 -8.89 6.41
C GLY A 29 18.01 -7.69 6.83
N PHE A 30 16.68 -7.80 6.90
CA PHE A 30 15.84 -6.74 7.43
C PHE A 30 15.86 -6.74 8.97
N GLU A 31 15.93 -5.56 9.58
CA GLU A 31 15.57 -5.38 10.99
C GLU A 31 14.04 -5.39 11.09
N VAL A 32 13.47 -6.36 11.82
CA VAL A 32 12.03 -6.59 11.87
C VAL A 32 11.44 -6.10 13.20
N ILE A 33 10.35 -5.35 13.10
CA ILE A 33 9.56 -4.87 14.24
C ILE A 33 8.14 -5.41 14.12
N ARG A 34 7.68 -6.07 15.19
CA ARG A 34 6.28 -6.50 15.29
C ARG A 34 5.37 -5.32 15.63
N VAL A 35 4.30 -5.18 14.88
CA VAL A 35 3.21 -4.24 15.19
C VAL A 35 1.96 -5.05 15.55
N PRO A 36 1.54 -5.07 16.82
CA PRO A 36 0.32 -5.77 17.22
C PRO A 36 -0.88 -5.19 16.50
N ALA A 37 -1.56 -6.04 15.70
CA ALA A 37 -2.73 -5.66 14.93
C ALA A 37 -3.95 -5.47 15.84
N VAL A 38 -4.90 -4.64 15.40
CA VAL A 38 -6.22 -4.52 16.02
C VAL A 38 -7.03 -5.76 15.68
N ASP A 39 -7.57 -6.45 16.68
CA ASP A 39 -8.46 -7.58 16.45
C ASP A 39 -9.87 -7.09 16.15
N SER A 40 -10.45 -7.58 15.07
CA SER A 40 -11.82 -7.24 14.69
C SER A 40 -12.88 -7.76 15.66
N ARG A 41 -12.53 -8.74 16.50
CA ARG A 41 -13.41 -9.29 17.54
C ARG A 41 -13.64 -8.33 18.71
N ASP A 42 -12.69 -7.41 18.92
CA ASP A 42 -12.77 -6.41 19.99
C ASP A 42 -13.47 -5.12 19.54
N LEU A 43 -13.94 -5.08 18.29
CA LEU A 43 -14.58 -3.91 17.72
C LEU A 43 -16.10 -4.05 17.68
N THR A 44 -16.78 -3.11 18.35
CA THR A 44 -18.25 -2.97 18.31
C THR A 44 -18.64 -1.61 17.73
N PRO A 45 -19.76 -1.51 16.98
CA PRO A 45 -20.27 -0.23 16.52
C PRO A 45 -20.69 0.69 17.70
N PRO A 46 -20.53 2.03 17.56
CA PRO A 46 -19.94 2.74 16.42
C PRO A 46 -18.42 2.59 16.37
N TYR A 47 -17.89 2.21 15.19
CA TYR A 47 -16.45 1.96 15.06
C TYR A 47 -15.63 3.25 15.15
N PRO A 48 -14.48 3.23 15.84
CA PRO A 48 -13.61 4.40 15.97
C PRO A 48 -13.12 4.89 14.61
N ASN A 49 -12.97 6.19 14.48
CA ASN A 49 -12.48 6.84 13.26
C ASN A 49 -13.23 6.47 11.98
N SER A 50 -14.49 6.02 12.09
CA SER A 50 -15.31 5.67 10.94
C SER A 50 -16.60 6.50 10.89
N ALA A 51 -17.07 6.72 9.66
CA ALA A 51 -18.38 7.26 9.39
C ALA A 51 -19.11 6.28 8.47
N ALA A 52 -19.95 5.41 9.04
CA ALA A 52 -20.60 4.30 8.34
C ALA A 52 -21.34 4.76 7.07
N TRP A 53 -22.05 5.88 7.12
CA TRP A 53 -22.76 6.44 5.97
C TRP A 53 -21.78 6.90 4.86
N ARG A 54 -20.65 7.55 5.21
CA ARG A 54 -19.63 7.96 4.23
C ARG A 54 -18.98 6.75 3.58
N TYR A 55 -18.66 5.73 4.40
CA TYR A 55 -18.11 4.48 3.90
C TYR A 55 -19.09 3.83 2.91
N PHE A 56 -20.37 3.75 3.23
CA PHE A 56 -21.40 3.21 2.36
C PHE A 56 -21.48 3.99 1.04
N PHE A 57 -21.53 5.31 1.06
CA PHE A 57 -21.57 6.14 -0.15
C PHE A 57 -20.34 5.96 -1.04
N CYS A 58 -19.15 5.93 -0.46
CA CYS A 58 -17.91 5.77 -1.23
C CYS A 58 -17.68 4.34 -1.73
N SER A 59 -17.98 3.34 -0.88
CA SER A 59 -17.68 1.93 -1.16
C SER A 59 -18.85 1.15 -1.77
N GLY A 60 -20.09 1.63 -1.62
CA GLY A 60 -21.32 0.89 -1.97
C GLY A 60 -21.57 -0.35 -1.11
N ARG A 61 -20.93 -0.45 0.05
CA ARG A 61 -21.04 -1.59 0.97
C ARG A 61 -21.00 -1.11 2.41
N PRO A 62 -21.60 -1.85 3.36
CA PRO A 62 -21.45 -1.54 4.76
C PRO A 62 -20.00 -1.70 5.20
N ILE A 63 -19.59 -0.90 6.18
CA ILE A 63 -18.31 -1.08 6.86
C ILE A 63 -18.40 -2.30 7.76
N THR A 64 -17.32 -3.06 7.87
CA THR A 64 -17.24 -4.25 8.74
C THR A 64 -16.12 -4.08 9.75
N PRO A 65 -16.20 -4.76 10.93
CA PRO A 65 -15.14 -4.66 11.94
C PRO A 65 -13.79 -5.09 11.40
N GLN A 66 -13.72 -6.08 10.51
CA GLN A 66 -12.46 -6.54 9.89
C GLN A 66 -11.81 -5.42 9.05
N LYS A 67 -12.60 -4.64 8.31
CA LYS A 67 -12.07 -3.53 7.51
C LYS A 67 -11.57 -2.39 8.38
N VAL A 68 -12.27 -2.11 9.49
CA VAL A 68 -11.82 -1.12 10.47
C VAL A 68 -10.54 -1.59 11.15
N ALA A 69 -10.49 -2.84 11.59
CA ALA A 69 -9.31 -3.44 12.21
C ALA A 69 -8.08 -3.38 11.32
N CYS A 70 -8.18 -3.83 10.07
CA CYS A 70 -7.10 -3.75 9.09
C CYS A 70 -6.66 -2.29 8.88
N PHE A 71 -7.60 -1.38 8.66
CA PHE A 71 -7.29 0.04 8.46
C PHE A 71 -6.54 0.63 9.66
N THR A 72 -7.05 0.41 10.87
CA THR A 72 -6.47 0.92 12.12
C THR A 72 -5.10 0.29 12.40
N SER A 73 -4.91 -0.98 12.08
CA SER A 73 -3.60 -1.65 12.22
C SER A 73 -2.53 -1.02 11.32
N HIS A 74 -2.87 -0.69 10.08
CA HIS A 74 -1.95 0.05 9.21
C HIS A 74 -1.66 1.46 9.70
N LEU A 75 -2.65 2.18 10.26
CA LEU A 75 -2.39 3.49 10.88
C LEU A 75 -1.50 3.35 12.11
N LYS A 76 -1.66 2.28 12.90
CA LYS A 76 -0.79 2.00 14.05
C LYS A 76 0.66 1.78 13.59
N ALA A 77 0.89 0.99 12.55
CA ALA A 77 2.23 0.77 12.00
C ALA A 77 2.88 2.10 11.53
N LEU A 78 2.11 2.97 10.87
CA LEU A 78 2.61 4.29 10.46
C LEU A 78 2.93 5.19 11.67
N LYS A 79 2.14 5.14 12.75
CA LYS A 79 2.43 5.87 13.99
C LYS A 79 3.70 5.37 14.65
N THR A 80 3.85 4.06 14.83
CA THR A 80 5.05 3.43 15.39
C THR A 80 6.30 3.82 14.59
N PHE A 81 6.21 3.83 13.26
CA PHE A 81 7.30 4.32 12.41
C PHE A 81 7.64 5.80 12.69
N LEU A 82 6.66 6.67 12.80
CA LEU A 82 6.92 8.11 13.03
C LEU A 82 7.49 8.42 14.43
N GLU A 83 7.40 7.50 15.38
CA GLU A 83 8.02 7.57 16.70
C GLU A 83 9.52 7.26 16.67
N THR A 84 10.06 6.77 15.55
CA THR A 84 11.49 6.53 15.31
C THR A 84 12.10 7.66 14.47
N ASP A 85 13.44 7.66 14.37
CA ASP A 85 14.18 8.58 13.51
C ASP A 85 14.40 8.04 12.09
N ASP A 86 13.90 6.83 11.79
CA ASP A 86 14.03 6.21 10.47
C ASP A 86 13.42 7.09 9.38
N GLU A 87 14.04 7.15 8.21
CA GLU A 87 13.55 7.92 7.07
C GLU A 87 12.42 7.22 6.31
N TYR A 88 12.45 5.88 6.33
CA TYR A 88 11.50 5.02 5.63
C TYR A 88 11.04 3.87 6.51
N ALA A 89 9.89 3.29 6.17
CA ALA A 89 9.38 2.05 6.76
C ALA A 89 8.90 1.09 5.67
N LEU A 90 9.36 -0.15 5.73
CA LEU A 90 8.75 -1.25 5.00
C LEU A 90 7.61 -1.80 5.87
N ILE A 91 6.36 -1.65 5.45
CA ILE A 91 5.18 -2.12 6.19
C ILE A 91 4.62 -3.34 5.47
N CYS A 92 4.56 -4.46 6.18
CA CYS A 92 4.07 -5.74 5.68
C CYS A 92 2.93 -6.30 6.54
N GLU A 93 2.09 -7.14 5.92
CA GLU A 93 1.16 -8.03 6.61
C GLU A 93 1.84 -9.39 6.89
N ASP A 94 1.32 -10.19 7.82
CA ASP A 94 1.91 -11.47 8.24
C ASP A 94 1.59 -12.66 7.31
N ASP A 95 0.91 -12.41 6.20
CA ASP A 95 0.52 -13.40 5.20
C ASP A 95 1.25 -13.23 3.86
N VAL A 96 2.43 -12.63 3.90
CA VAL A 96 3.27 -12.42 2.72
C VAL A 96 4.63 -13.09 2.86
N THR A 97 5.24 -13.39 1.71
CA THR A 97 6.59 -13.93 1.59
C THR A 97 7.42 -13.04 0.68
N PRO A 98 8.57 -12.52 1.15
CA PRO A 98 9.50 -11.76 0.31
C PRO A 98 10.28 -12.68 -0.63
N SER A 99 10.62 -12.19 -1.82
CA SER A 99 11.60 -12.86 -2.70
C SER A 99 13.03 -12.64 -2.19
N PRO A 100 13.99 -13.49 -2.58
CA PRO A 100 15.40 -13.30 -2.21
C PRO A 100 15.97 -11.93 -2.62
N ASP A 101 15.43 -11.34 -3.69
CA ASP A 101 15.88 -10.04 -4.20
C ASP A 101 15.24 -8.84 -3.49
N THR A 102 14.33 -9.05 -2.53
CA THR A 102 13.52 -7.97 -1.96
C THR A 102 14.37 -6.86 -1.34
N LEU A 103 15.40 -7.20 -0.57
CA LEU A 103 16.31 -6.21 0.03
C LEU A 103 17.04 -5.40 -1.06
N LYS A 104 17.64 -6.06 -2.03
CA LYS A 104 18.33 -5.43 -3.16
C LYS A 104 17.42 -4.52 -3.99
N ILE A 105 16.13 -4.91 -4.13
CA ILE A 105 15.13 -4.10 -4.84
C ILE A 105 14.81 -2.83 -4.06
N VAL A 106 14.63 -2.93 -2.74
CA VAL A 106 14.37 -1.78 -1.87
C VAL A 106 15.55 -0.82 -1.92
N ASP A 107 16.78 -1.32 -1.80
CA ASP A 107 18.00 -0.50 -1.87
C ASP A 107 18.14 0.21 -3.22
N ALA A 108 17.94 -0.50 -4.33
CA ALA A 108 17.99 0.09 -5.66
C ALA A 108 16.89 1.13 -5.90
N ALA A 109 15.73 0.99 -5.24
CA ALA A 109 14.63 1.94 -5.39
C ALA A 109 14.92 3.30 -4.73
N PHE A 110 15.82 3.37 -3.74
CA PHE A 110 16.21 4.63 -3.11
C PHE A 110 16.93 5.59 -4.06
N GLU A 111 17.59 5.10 -5.10
CA GLU A 111 18.15 5.95 -6.16
C GLU A 111 17.09 6.85 -6.83
N TYR A 112 15.82 6.47 -6.71
CA TYR A 112 14.66 7.15 -7.30
C TYR A 112 13.68 7.69 -6.25
N ALA A 113 14.14 7.92 -5.01
CA ALA A 113 13.30 8.36 -3.89
C ALA A 113 12.60 9.71 -4.14
N ASP A 114 13.11 10.55 -5.03
CA ASP A 114 12.46 11.78 -5.46
C ASP A 114 11.24 11.59 -6.39
N CYS A 115 10.99 10.35 -6.84
CA CYS A 115 9.86 10.00 -7.71
C CYS A 115 8.68 9.40 -6.95
N TRP A 116 8.85 8.99 -5.69
CA TRP A 116 7.81 8.34 -4.91
C TRP A 116 7.85 8.74 -3.41
N ASP A 117 6.71 8.66 -2.76
CA ASP A 117 6.54 8.76 -1.31
C ASP A 117 6.11 7.42 -0.74
N LEU A 118 5.42 6.63 -1.56
CA LEU A 118 4.99 5.27 -1.28
C LEU A 118 5.35 4.37 -2.46
N LEU A 119 6.06 3.28 -2.18
CA LEU A 119 6.43 2.27 -3.15
C LEU A 119 5.75 0.94 -2.82
N ARG A 120 4.92 0.46 -3.74
CA ARG A 120 4.24 -0.82 -3.59
C ARG A 120 5.15 -1.97 -3.98
N LEU A 121 5.22 -2.95 -3.11
CA LEU A 121 6.02 -4.18 -3.30
C LEU A 121 5.15 -5.44 -3.43
N ASN A 122 3.83 -5.28 -3.24
CA ASN A 122 2.85 -6.37 -3.29
C ASN A 122 1.51 -5.91 -3.87
N ALA A 123 0.82 -6.77 -4.60
CA ALA A 123 -0.59 -6.68 -4.96
C ALA A 123 -1.11 -8.02 -5.50
N PHE A 124 -2.45 -8.18 -5.53
CA PHE A 124 -3.10 -9.39 -6.08
C PHE A 124 -2.94 -9.54 -7.61
N LYS A 125 -2.72 -8.45 -8.33
CA LYS A 125 -2.58 -8.46 -9.79
C LYS A 125 -1.34 -7.69 -10.20
N PRO A 126 -0.68 -8.10 -11.30
CA PRO A 126 0.46 -7.37 -11.84
C PRO A 126 0.15 -5.89 -12.10
N THR A 127 1.18 -5.07 -12.01
CA THR A 127 1.12 -3.64 -12.32
C THR A 127 0.72 -3.42 -13.79
N LYS A 128 -0.10 -2.37 -14.02
CA LYS A 128 -0.43 -1.89 -15.36
C LYS A 128 -0.23 -0.39 -15.40
N GLY A 129 0.93 0.04 -15.90
CA GLY A 129 1.30 1.45 -15.89
C GLY A 129 2.52 1.74 -16.74
N VAL A 130 3.10 2.92 -16.54
CA VAL A 130 4.26 3.42 -17.26
C VAL A 130 5.52 3.11 -16.49
N LYS A 131 6.43 2.33 -17.09
CA LYS A 131 7.77 2.11 -16.54
C LYS A 131 8.58 3.39 -16.71
N PHE A 132 9.16 3.90 -15.64
CA PHE A 132 9.97 5.13 -15.67
C PHE A 132 11.44 4.91 -15.29
N ALA A 133 11.75 3.85 -14.55
CA ALA A 133 13.12 3.47 -14.22
C ALA A 133 13.29 1.96 -14.25
N ARG A 134 14.46 1.48 -14.69
CA ARG A 134 14.89 0.09 -14.53
C ARG A 134 15.78 0.01 -13.31
N LEU A 135 15.52 -0.92 -12.42
CA LEU A 135 16.37 -1.20 -11.26
C LEU A 135 17.52 -2.13 -11.69
N PHE A 136 17.26 -3.42 -11.75
CA PHE A 136 18.18 -4.44 -12.26
C PHE A 136 17.36 -5.63 -12.80
N ASP A 137 18.00 -6.51 -13.57
CA ASP A 137 17.40 -7.68 -14.18
C ASP A 137 16.02 -7.37 -14.79
N GLN A 138 14.97 -8.03 -14.29
CA GLN A 138 13.58 -7.87 -14.72
C GLN A 138 12.84 -6.75 -13.99
N TYR A 139 13.40 -6.20 -12.89
CA TYR A 139 12.70 -5.27 -12.00
C TYR A 139 12.75 -3.83 -12.51
N SER A 140 11.61 -3.17 -12.42
CA SER A 140 11.43 -1.78 -12.84
C SER A 140 10.49 -1.04 -11.90
N LEU A 141 10.65 0.28 -11.82
CA LEU A 141 9.68 1.18 -11.18
C LEU A 141 8.60 1.59 -12.17
N VAL A 142 7.36 1.54 -11.72
CA VAL A 142 6.17 1.77 -12.55
C VAL A 142 5.24 2.76 -11.86
N CYS A 143 4.75 3.75 -12.59
CA CYS A 143 3.57 4.52 -12.19
C CYS A 143 2.32 3.76 -12.64
N ASP A 144 1.57 3.22 -11.69
CA ASP A 144 0.36 2.45 -11.98
C ASP A 144 -0.79 3.34 -12.45
N VAL A 145 -1.22 3.17 -13.69
CA VAL A 145 -2.40 3.83 -14.24
C VAL A 145 -3.69 3.08 -13.84
N LYS A 146 -3.59 1.76 -13.68
CA LYS A 146 -4.70 0.91 -13.27
C LYS A 146 -4.44 0.33 -11.88
N THR A 147 -5.36 0.57 -10.95
CA THR A 147 -5.26 0.06 -9.56
C THR A 147 -5.37 -1.46 -9.52
N SER A 148 -4.49 -2.08 -8.75
CA SER A 148 -4.68 -3.42 -8.21
C SER A 148 -4.88 -3.31 -6.71
N SER A 149 -5.80 -4.07 -6.15
CA SER A 149 -5.95 -4.22 -4.70
C SER A 149 -4.83 -5.09 -4.13
N GLY A 150 -4.67 -5.03 -2.83
CA GLY A 150 -3.62 -5.71 -2.07
C GLY A 150 -2.73 -4.70 -1.36
N ASN A 151 -2.36 -5.01 -0.13
CA ASN A 151 -1.63 -4.09 0.74
C ASN A 151 -0.57 -4.83 1.58
N GLY A 152 -0.24 -6.05 1.17
CA GLY A 152 0.62 -6.96 1.92
C GLY A 152 2.07 -6.48 2.07
N GLY A 153 2.53 -5.51 1.25
CA GLY A 153 3.89 -4.97 1.36
C GLY A 153 4.04 -3.62 0.66
N LYS A 154 4.54 -2.63 1.40
CA LYS A 154 4.81 -1.27 0.89
C LYS A 154 5.92 -0.58 1.67
N LEU A 155 6.76 0.16 0.95
CA LEU A 155 7.76 1.05 1.52
C LEU A 155 7.20 2.47 1.52
N VAL A 156 7.29 3.19 2.64
CA VAL A 156 6.77 4.56 2.80
C VAL A 156 7.83 5.47 3.40
N ASN A 157 7.87 6.73 2.99
CA ASN A 157 8.66 7.76 3.66
C ASN A 157 7.82 8.47 4.74
N ARG A 158 8.47 9.30 5.57
CA ARG A 158 7.80 10.06 6.65
C ARG A 158 6.69 10.96 6.13
N ARG A 159 6.88 11.60 4.96
CA ARG A 159 5.85 12.42 4.33
C ARG A 159 4.60 11.63 3.99
N ALA A 160 4.75 10.43 3.41
CA ALA A 160 3.62 9.54 3.12
C ALA A 160 2.89 9.13 4.40
N ALA A 161 3.62 8.73 5.44
CA ALA A 161 3.05 8.35 6.72
C ALA A 161 2.22 9.50 7.34
N GLN A 162 2.74 10.70 7.38
CA GLN A 162 2.04 11.89 7.88
C GLN A 162 0.78 12.23 7.07
N LEU A 163 0.87 12.18 5.73
CA LEU A 163 -0.28 12.43 4.85
C LEU A 163 -1.38 11.38 5.03
N ILE A 164 -1.02 10.10 5.12
CA ILE A 164 -1.98 9.02 5.35
C ILE A 164 -2.66 9.22 6.71
N LEU A 165 -1.91 9.42 7.78
CA LEU A 165 -2.48 9.61 9.12
C LEU A 165 -3.41 10.82 9.22
N SER A 166 -3.04 11.96 8.61
CA SER A 166 -3.80 13.20 8.73
C SER A 166 -5.04 13.26 7.84
N ARG A 167 -5.08 12.51 6.73
CA ARG A 167 -6.09 12.71 5.68
C ARG A 167 -7.00 11.52 5.41
N THR A 168 -6.73 10.35 6.00
CA THR A 168 -7.50 9.14 5.69
C THR A 168 -8.62 8.85 6.70
N THR A 169 -8.69 9.59 7.79
CA THR A 169 -9.79 9.53 8.77
C THR A 169 -10.78 10.69 8.52
N PRO A 170 -12.09 10.46 8.71
CA PRO A 170 -12.74 9.18 9.01
C PRO A 170 -12.68 8.20 7.84
N ILE A 171 -12.68 6.90 8.14
CA ILE A 171 -12.56 5.80 7.17
C ILE A 171 -13.70 5.87 6.14
N ARG A 172 -13.37 6.01 4.86
CA ARG A 172 -14.33 6.13 3.75
C ARG A 172 -14.26 4.97 2.77
N LEU A 173 -13.14 4.28 2.72
CA LEU A 173 -12.85 3.16 1.81
C LEU A 173 -11.94 2.16 2.54
N PRO A 174 -11.82 0.90 2.08
CA PRO A 174 -10.78 0.00 2.55
C PRO A 174 -9.38 0.64 2.47
N HIS A 175 -8.48 0.24 3.36
CA HIS A 175 -7.17 0.88 3.49
C HIS A 175 -6.38 0.87 2.17
N ASP A 176 -6.30 -0.28 1.50
CA ASP A 176 -5.64 -0.43 0.22
C ASP A 176 -6.20 0.53 -0.84
N VAL A 177 -7.53 0.64 -0.93
CA VAL A 177 -8.19 1.55 -1.87
C VAL A 177 -7.95 3.00 -1.48
N THR A 178 -7.99 3.34 -0.17
CA THR A 178 -7.79 4.71 0.32
C THR A 178 -6.40 5.22 -0.04
N VAL A 179 -5.37 4.42 0.21
CA VAL A 179 -3.99 4.78 -0.06
C VAL A 179 -3.74 4.94 -1.56
N TYR A 180 -4.41 4.14 -2.40
CA TYR A 180 -4.29 4.19 -3.87
C TYR A 180 -5.13 5.28 -4.53
N TYR A 181 -6.10 5.85 -3.84
CA TYR A 181 -6.75 7.10 -4.24
C TYR A 181 -5.95 8.31 -3.72
N ASP A 182 -4.71 8.39 -4.13
CA ASP A 182 -3.67 9.33 -3.68
C ASP A 182 -3.87 10.77 -4.17
N TRP A 183 -4.67 10.98 -5.20
CA TRP A 183 -4.87 12.30 -5.81
C TRP A 183 -5.36 13.39 -4.84
N PRO A 184 -6.23 13.12 -3.81
CA PRO A 184 -6.63 14.14 -2.85
C PRO A 184 -5.51 14.49 -1.87
N PHE A 185 -4.51 13.62 -1.74
CA PHE A 185 -3.46 13.75 -0.71
C PHE A 185 -2.16 14.31 -1.28
N GLY A 186 -2.01 14.36 -2.61
CA GLY A 186 -0.75 14.72 -3.24
C GLY A 186 0.35 13.69 -2.97
N LEU A 187 0.00 12.44 -2.76
CA LEU A 187 0.91 11.33 -2.51
C LEU A 187 1.47 10.84 -3.85
N ARG A 188 2.80 10.69 -3.95
CA ARG A 188 3.46 10.10 -5.10
C ARG A 188 3.62 8.61 -4.87
N GLU A 189 2.82 7.82 -5.54
CA GLU A 189 2.89 6.36 -5.43
C GLU A 189 3.57 5.78 -6.68
N ALA A 190 4.46 4.82 -6.47
CA ALA A 190 5.02 3.96 -7.49
C ALA A 190 4.89 2.50 -7.07
N SER A 191 5.18 1.59 -8.00
CA SER A 191 5.20 0.15 -7.76
C SER A 191 6.46 -0.46 -8.35
N VAL A 192 6.92 -1.56 -7.77
CA VAL A 192 7.94 -2.42 -8.38
C VAL A 192 7.23 -3.43 -9.30
N SER A 193 7.79 -3.69 -10.46
CA SER A 193 7.28 -4.70 -11.40
C SER A 193 8.42 -5.57 -11.93
N PRO A 194 8.33 -6.92 -11.78
CA PRO A 194 7.32 -7.66 -11.03
C PRO A 194 7.36 -7.38 -9.53
N PHE A 195 6.30 -7.72 -8.80
CA PHE A 195 6.27 -7.54 -7.35
C PHE A 195 7.23 -8.51 -6.65
N PRO A 196 8.11 -8.00 -5.75
CA PRO A 196 9.04 -8.85 -5.00
C PRO A 196 8.42 -9.53 -3.78
N ILE A 197 7.29 -9.04 -3.29
CA ILE A 197 6.58 -9.63 -2.15
C ILE A 197 5.29 -10.25 -2.69
N ARG A 198 5.00 -11.50 -2.29
CA ARG A 198 3.82 -12.25 -2.71
C ARG A 198 2.97 -12.62 -1.51
N PHE A 199 1.67 -12.75 -1.71
CA PHE A 199 0.81 -13.42 -0.74
C PHE A 199 1.19 -14.90 -0.66
N ASN A 200 1.24 -15.43 0.55
CA ASN A 200 1.50 -16.85 0.78
C ASN A 200 0.18 -17.64 0.92
N GLU A 201 0.26 -18.95 1.09
CA GLU A 201 -0.90 -19.85 1.23
C GLU A 201 -1.78 -19.49 2.45
N LEU A 202 -1.23 -18.81 3.46
CA LEU A 202 -1.97 -18.38 4.64
C LEU A 202 -2.97 -17.26 4.31
N ASN A 203 -2.84 -16.60 3.15
CA ASN A 203 -3.80 -15.59 2.69
C ASN A 203 -5.17 -16.21 2.37
N ASP A 204 -5.25 -17.49 1.99
CA ASP A 204 -6.52 -18.19 1.77
C ASP A 204 -7.34 -18.34 3.06
N ASN A 205 -6.66 -18.38 4.21
CA ASN A 205 -7.21 -18.34 5.56
C ASN A 205 -7.26 -16.92 6.13
N SER A 206 -7.44 -15.90 5.28
CA SER A 206 -7.46 -14.49 5.69
C SER A 206 -8.55 -14.23 6.73
N TYR A 207 -8.15 -13.68 7.88
CA TYR A 207 -9.09 -13.25 8.94
C TYR A 207 -10.02 -12.09 8.50
N ILE A 208 -9.72 -11.46 7.35
CA ILE A 208 -10.54 -10.39 6.77
C ILE A 208 -11.74 -10.94 6.00
N GLY A 209 -11.80 -12.25 5.76
CA GLY A 209 -12.88 -12.97 5.10
C GLY A 209 -13.42 -12.28 3.84
N ALA A 210 -13.48 -12.95 2.72
CA ALA A 210 -14.20 -12.43 1.57
C ALA A 210 -15.65 -12.18 1.99
N THR A 211 -16.04 -10.91 2.17
CA THR A 211 -17.46 -10.58 2.38
C THR A 211 -18.19 -11.19 1.19
N PRO A 212 -19.11 -12.17 1.41
CA PRO A 212 -19.80 -12.80 0.30
C PRO A 212 -20.40 -11.69 -0.57
N ARG A 213 -20.06 -11.68 -1.85
CA ARG A 213 -20.85 -10.88 -2.79
C ARG A 213 -22.25 -11.43 -2.68
N ALA A 214 -23.19 -10.62 -2.23
CA ALA A 214 -24.61 -10.96 -2.32
C ALA A 214 -24.88 -11.27 -3.80
N ARG A 215 -24.91 -12.57 -4.12
CA ARG A 215 -25.20 -13.03 -5.47
C ARG A 215 -26.67 -12.74 -5.70
N GLY A 216 -27.01 -11.97 -6.72
CA GLY A 216 -28.37 -11.82 -7.21
C GLY A 216 -29.11 -10.54 -6.84
N VAL A 217 -28.54 -9.62 -6.03
CA VAL A 217 -29.17 -8.31 -5.79
C VAL A 217 -28.55 -7.30 -6.75
N GLY A 218 -29.34 -6.74 -7.63
CA GLY A 218 -28.94 -5.64 -8.51
C GLY A 218 -28.45 -4.42 -7.71
N PRO A 219 -27.77 -3.47 -8.36
CA PRO A 219 -27.28 -2.28 -7.68
C PRO A 219 -28.47 -1.49 -7.10
N THR A 220 -28.34 -1.07 -5.84
CA THR A 220 -29.34 -0.20 -5.20
C THR A 220 -29.33 1.20 -5.85
N LEU A 221 -30.44 1.95 -5.73
CA LEU A 221 -30.53 3.34 -6.21
C LEU A 221 -29.35 4.20 -5.67
N ALA A 222 -28.99 4.04 -4.38
CA ALA A 222 -27.85 4.72 -3.79
C ALA A 222 -26.52 4.35 -4.48
N GLN A 223 -26.33 3.10 -4.90
CA GLN A 223 -25.15 2.70 -5.67
C GLN A 223 -25.12 3.31 -7.07
N ILE A 224 -26.27 3.39 -7.73
CA ILE A 224 -26.37 3.96 -9.08
C ILE A 224 -26.11 5.47 -9.04
N PHE A 225 -26.81 6.20 -8.16
CA PHE A 225 -26.80 7.68 -8.20
C PHE A 225 -25.68 8.32 -7.39
N VAL A 226 -25.07 7.64 -6.44
CA VAL A 226 -24.03 8.21 -5.56
C VAL A 226 -22.70 7.49 -5.72
N THR A 227 -22.66 6.19 -5.45
CA THR A 227 -21.40 5.43 -5.43
C THR A 227 -20.74 5.34 -6.80
N THR A 228 -21.54 5.10 -7.85
CA THR A 228 -20.99 4.95 -9.22
C THR A 228 -20.41 6.26 -9.77
N PRO A 229 -21.12 7.41 -9.71
CA PRO A 229 -20.55 8.69 -10.11
C PRO A 229 -19.29 9.06 -9.33
N TYR A 230 -19.32 8.89 -7.99
CA TYR A 230 -18.13 9.12 -7.15
C TYR A 230 -16.92 8.28 -7.60
N ARG A 231 -17.12 6.98 -7.83
CA ARG A 231 -16.06 6.09 -8.26
C ARG A 231 -15.53 6.41 -9.66
N LEU A 232 -16.41 6.80 -10.58
CA LEU A 232 -16.00 7.20 -11.93
C LEU A 232 -15.12 8.46 -11.85
N THR A 233 -15.58 9.49 -11.15
CA THR A 233 -14.83 10.74 -10.96
C THR A 233 -13.49 10.47 -10.28
N ALA A 234 -13.47 9.72 -9.17
CA ALA A 234 -12.25 9.38 -8.45
C ALA A 234 -11.24 8.59 -9.32
N ARG A 235 -11.74 7.66 -10.14
CA ARG A 235 -10.89 6.91 -11.09
C ARG A 235 -10.31 7.79 -12.19
N THR A 236 -11.09 8.72 -12.71
CA THR A 236 -10.65 9.65 -13.76
C THR A 236 -9.59 10.60 -13.23
N LEU A 237 -9.83 11.24 -12.09
CA LEU A 237 -8.88 12.14 -11.44
C LEU A 237 -7.59 11.41 -11.09
N ARG A 238 -7.69 10.18 -10.56
CA ARG A 238 -6.53 9.35 -10.31
C ARG A 238 -5.72 9.07 -11.57
N LYS A 239 -6.37 8.71 -12.68
CA LYS A 239 -5.67 8.48 -13.96
C LYS A 239 -4.89 9.72 -14.40
N ILE A 240 -5.51 10.90 -14.34
CA ILE A 240 -4.87 12.18 -14.69
C ILE A 240 -3.63 12.42 -13.83
N THR A 241 -3.76 12.28 -12.51
CA THR A 241 -2.64 12.47 -11.56
C THR A 241 -1.52 11.48 -11.82
N ARG A 242 -1.84 10.24 -12.10
CA ARG A 242 -0.87 9.19 -12.38
C ARG A 242 -0.12 9.39 -13.69
N TRP A 243 -0.80 9.82 -14.73
CA TRP A 243 -0.14 10.19 -15.98
C TRP A 243 0.81 11.37 -15.79
N ARG A 244 0.38 12.41 -15.05
CA ARG A 244 1.27 13.54 -14.70
C ARG A 244 2.50 13.07 -13.94
N GLN A 245 2.33 12.24 -12.92
CA GLN A 245 3.45 11.67 -12.16
C GLN A 245 4.38 10.86 -13.06
N ALA A 246 3.84 9.99 -13.90
CA ALA A 246 4.62 9.17 -14.83
C ALA A 246 5.50 10.03 -15.75
N LEU A 247 4.94 11.10 -16.31
CA LEU A 247 5.69 12.03 -17.15
C LEU A 247 6.82 12.72 -16.36
N VAL A 248 6.53 13.24 -15.15
CA VAL A 248 7.54 13.89 -14.31
C VAL A 248 8.67 12.91 -13.96
N CYS A 249 8.33 11.70 -13.51
CA CYS A 249 9.34 10.68 -13.17
C CYS A 249 10.15 10.26 -14.39
N TRP A 250 9.51 10.09 -15.55
CA TRP A 250 10.19 9.73 -16.80
C TRP A 250 11.23 10.80 -17.21
N PHE A 251 10.85 12.08 -17.17
CA PHE A 251 11.77 13.18 -17.47
C PHE A 251 12.92 13.26 -16.48
N ARG A 252 12.66 13.13 -15.18
CA ARG A 252 13.70 13.12 -14.13
C ARG A 252 14.72 11.99 -14.34
N CYS A 253 14.23 10.77 -14.57
CA CYS A 253 15.08 9.61 -14.77
C CYS A 253 15.88 9.69 -16.10
N ARG A 254 15.29 10.26 -17.15
CA ARG A 254 15.99 10.49 -18.42
C ARG A 254 17.16 11.47 -18.25
N ASN A 255 16.96 12.57 -17.54
CA ASN A 255 18.00 13.57 -17.30
C ASN A 255 19.16 13.01 -16.48
N ARG A 256 18.91 12.13 -15.50
CA ARG A 256 19.99 11.44 -14.76
C ARG A 256 20.88 10.60 -15.65
N ARG A 257 20.33 9.86 -16.60
CA ARG A 257 21.10 9.07 -17.58
C ARG A 257 21.96 9.95 -18.48
N PHE A 258 21.54 11.17 -18.77
CA PHE A 258 22.37 12.13 -19.52
C PHE A 258 23.52 12.66 -18.66
N SER A 259 23.25 13.09 -17.42
CA SER A 259 24.30 13.60 -16.51
C SER A 259 25.39 12.58 -16.22
N SER A 260 25.04 11.31 -15.97
CA SER A 260 26.01 10.25 -15.71
C SER A 260 26.89 9.92 -16.93
N ARG A 261 26.38 10.08 -18.15
CA ARG A 261 27.17 9.88 -19.39
C ARG A 261 28.15 11.04 -19.70
N TYR A 262 27.87 12.24 -19.21
CA TYR A 262 28.75 13.40 -19.37
C TYR A 262 29.77 13.53 -18.22
N ALA A 263 29.48 12.99 -17.04
CA ALA A 263 30.44 12.95 -15.94
C ALA A 263 31.49 11.82 -16.06
N ALA A 264 31.31 10.89 -16.98
CA ALA A 264 32.22 9.78 -17.26
C ALA A 264 33.09 10.00 -18.52
N ARG A 265 33.12 11.22 -19.04
CA ARG A 265 34.02 11.72 -20.07
C ARG A 265 34.91 12.85 -19.50
#